data_994fcfaa6cce3c151f7e0e2929fa71ac
#
_entry.id   994fcfaa6cce3c151f7e0e2929fa71ac
#
_cell.length_a   1.000
_cell.length_b   1.000
_cell.length_c   1.000
_cell.angle_alpha   90.00
_cell.angle_beta   90.00
_cell.angle_gamma   90.00
#
_symmetry.space_group_name_H-M   'P 1'
#
loop_
_entity.id
_entity.type
_entity.pdbx_description
1 polymer ?
#
loop_
_entity_poly.entity_id
_entity_poly.type
_entity_poly.pdbx_seq_one_letter_code
_entity_poly.pdbx_strand_id
1 'polypeptide(L)'
;SSAASDVYKRQMLSDSPGGGALFGSGSLLEDLVQYVRSGRDCRLVLVGDSAQLPPVGADCSPALDAASLARFGDVEYATMDDVVRQEAESGILFNATLVRCMLENGIHEIPHFEMGFPDIEAVEGGEFLDKLQDCYARYGRDETIVITRSNKRANRYNEGIRRNVLYAEEEIESNDMLMVVKNNYYYTGHTENCPMHFIANGDIARLKRLRRYEDFYGFRFADVVLEFPDYEDTEIECRILLDTIASESPALTREESSRLFYEVEKDYLDVKSKIKRFKEIRENPHFNALQVKFSYAVTCHKAQGGQWKAVFVDRCLFGDEPMTRDMLRWLYTALTRATDKLYLSLIHI
;
A
#
# COMPACT_ATOMS: atom_id res chain seq x y z
N SER A 1 -29.53 -0.01 -18.16
CA SER A 1 -29.01 -0.66 -16.95
C SER A 1 -27.60 -0.17 -16.73
N SER A 2 -27.42 0.82 -15.82
CA SER A 2 -26.11 1.20 -15.36
C SER A 2 -25.61 0.11 -14.44
N ALA A 3 -24.61 -0.64 -14.86
CA ALA A 3 -23.79 -1.37 -13.93
C ALA A 3 -23.09 -0.28 -13.07
N ALA A 4 -23.46 -0.18 -11.80
CA ALA A 4 -22.62 0.50 -10.83
C ALA A 4 -21.32 -0.30 -10.80
N SER A 5 -20.27 0.22 -11.41
CA SER A 5 -18.96 -0.32 -11.21
C SER A 5 -18.57 0.07 -9.78
N ASP A 6 -18.66 -0.86 -8.86
CA ASP A 6 -18.02 -0.75 -7.56
C ASP A 6 -16.51 -0.71 -7.79
N VAL A 7 -16.01 0.48 -8.06
CA VAL A 7 -14.56 0.69 -8.07
C VAL A 7 -14.12 0.81 -6.62
N TYR A 8 -13.87 -0.30 -5.99
CA TYR A 8 -13.20 -0.37 -4.69
C TYR A 8 -11.75 0.11 -4.84
N LYS A 9 -11.57 1.43 -4.90
CA LYS A 9 -10.24 1.99 -4.78
C LYS A 9 -10.00 2.36 -3.32
N ARG A 10 -9.26 1.51 -2.66
CA ARG A 10 -8.77 1.66 -1.29
C ARG A 10 -7.65 2.71 -1.20
N GLN A 11 -7.79 3.84 -1.90
CA GLN A 11 -6.82 4.93 -1.87
C GLN A 11 -7.31 6.00 -0.90
N MET A 12 -6.38 6.51 -0.09
CA MET A 12 -6.65 7.67 0.75
C MET A 12 -6.88 8.88 -0.13
N LEU A 13 -7.98 9.59 0.12
CA LEU A 13 -8.19 10.92 -0.43
C LEU A 13 -7.24 11.89 0.29
N SER A 14 -6.15 12.23 -0.37
CA SER A 14 -5.19 13.23 0.11
C SER A 14 -5.11 14.37 -0.89
N ASP A 15 -5.23 15.59 -0.37
CA ASP A 15 -4.85 16.76 -1.14
C ASP A 15 -3.32 16.79 -1.29
N SER A 16 -2.82 17.18 -2.44
CA SER A 16 -1.38 17.40 -2.64
C SER A 16 -1.03 18.81 -2.20
N PRO A 17 -0.47 19.02 -1.02
CA PRO A 17 -0.04 20.36 -0.60
C PRO A 17 1.17 20.76 -1.43
N GLY A 18 0.97 21.74 -2.29
CA GLY A 18 2.04 22.43 -3.01
C GLY A 18 2.30 21.99 -4.44
N GLY A 19 1.73 22.67 -5.38
CA GLY A 19 2.29 23.06 -6.69
C GLY A 19 2.77 21.99 -7.66
N GLY A 20 2.41 20.74 -7.50
CA GLY A 20 2.93 19.64 -8.30
C GLY A 20 1.88 18.77 -9.00
N ALA A 21 0.60 19.07 -8.86
CA ALA A 21 -0.43 18.37 -9.61
C ALA A 21 -0.37 18.83 -11.08
N LEU A 22 0.07 17.94 -11.95
CA LEU A 22 0.03 18.16 -13.41
C LEU A 22 -1.41 18.28 -13.93
N PHE A 23 -2.41 17.88 -13.12
CA PHE A 23 -3.83 17.89 -13.44
C PHE A 23 -4.66 18.08 -12.16
N GLY A 24 -5.79 18.76 -12.28
CA GLY A 24 -6.75 19.01 -11.18
C GLY A 24 -6.52 20.30 -10.41
N SER A 25 -7.40 20.58 -9.45
CA SER A 25 -7.35 21.79 -8.61
C SER A 25 -6.29 21.73 -7.49
N GLY A 26 -5.70 20.56 -7.26
CA GLY A 26 -4.87 20.27 -6.10
C GLY A 26 -5.66 19.76 -4.87
N SER A 27 -6.99 19.86 -4.91
CA SER A 27 -7.92 19.27 -3.93
C SER A 27 -8.64 18.08 -4.56
N LEU A 28 -8.21 16.87 -4.25
CA LEU A 28 -8.76 15.65 -4.82
C LEU A 28 -10.23 15.48 -4.44
N LEU A 29 -10.61 15.84 -3.22
CA LEU A 29 -12.00 15.78 -2.77
C LEU A 29 -12.91 16.72 -3.59
N GLU A 30 -12.46 17.93 -3.87
CA GLU A 30 -13.21 18.89 -4.68
C GLU A 30 -13.39 18.42 -6.12
N ASP A 31 -12.29 17.95 -6.73
CA ASP A 31 -12.31 17.40 -8.09
C ASP A 31 -13.26 16.19 -8.18
N LEU A 32 -13.27 15.31 -7.16
CA LEU A 32 -14.18 14.16 -7.09
C LEU A 32 -15.64 14.61 -6.98
N VAL A 33 -15.95 15.55 -6.09
CA VAL A 33 -17.31 16.07 -5.91
C VAL A 33 -17.80 16.73 -7.19
N GLN A 34 -16.97 17.54 -7.85
CA GLN A 34 -17.30 18.18 -9.12
C GLN A 34 -17.56 17.13 -10.22
N TYR A 35 -16.72 16.11 -10.31
CA TYR A 35 -16.88 15.02 -11.25
C TYR A 35 -18.22 14.29 -11.05
N VAL A 36 -18.56 13.91 -9.82
CA VAL A 36 -19.81 13.21 -9.50
C VAL A 36 -21.02 14.10 -9.83
N ARG A 37 -20.95 15.40 -9.49
CA ARG A 37 -22.03 16.37 -9.80
C ARG A 37 -22.21 16.66 -11.28
N SER A 38 -21.19 16.42 -12.10
CA SER A 38 -21.32 16.53 -13.56
C SER A 38 -22.11 15.38 -14.17
N GLY A 39 -22.26 14.28 -13.44
CA GLY A 39 -23.06 13.13 -13.85
C GLY A 39 -24.57 13.36 -13.62
N ARG A 40 -25.40 12.55 -14.26
CA ARG A 40 -26.86 12.58 -14.07
C ARG A 40 -27.26 11.55 -13.01
N ASP A 41 -27.99 11.98 -11.98
CA ASP A 41 -28.49 11.15 -10.87
C ASP A 41 -27.38 10.37 -10.12
N CYS A 42 -26.17 10.94 -10.07
CA CYS A 42 -25.04 10.35 -9.35
C CYS A 42 -25.09 10.73 -7.86
N ARG A 43 -24.68 9.78 -7.02
CA ARG A 43 -24.48 9.97 -5.57
C ARG A 43 -23.06 9.65 -5.20
N LEU A 44 -22.53 10.38 -4.22
CA LEU A 44 -21.21 10.11 -3.64
C LEU A 44 -21.40 9.60 -2.22
N VAL A 45 -20.81 8.46 -1.93
CA VAL A 45 -20.70 7.92 -0.57
C VAL A 45 -19.23 7.88 -0.19
N LEU A 46 -18.88 8.59 0.89
CA LEU A 46 -17.54 8.60 1.46
C LEU A 46 -17.55 7.68 2.67
N VAL A 47 -16.69 6.66 2.65
CA VAL A 47 -16.57 5.68 3.73
C VAL A 47 -15.17 5.74 4.30
N GLY A 48 -15.04 5.76 5.63
CA GLY A 48 -13.74 5.80 6.28
C GLY A 48 -13.83 5.56 7.78
N ASP A 49 -12.66 5.47 8.40
CA ASP A 49 -12.51 5.25 9.83
C ASP A 49 -11.48 6.24 10.39
N SER A 50 -11.93 7.14 11.27
CA SER A 50 -11.10 8.18 11.86
C SER A 50 -10.06 7.67 12.88
N ALA A 51 -10.21 6.42 13.32
CA ALA A 51 -9.23 5.74 14.17
C ALA A 51 -8.06 5.15 13.37
N GLN A 52 -8.20 4.97 12.05
CA GLN A 52 -7.09 4.56 11.18
C GLN A 52 -6.14 5.73 10.88
N LEU A 53 -5.00 5.38 10.28
CA LEU A 53 -4.02 6.38 9.85
C LEU A 53 -4.65 7.35 8.86
N PRO A 54 -4.47 8.67 9.06
CA PRO A 54 -4.87 9.68 8.09
C PRO A 54 -3.92 9.70 6.88
N PRO A 55 -4.25 10.45 5.82
CA PRO A 55 -3.31 10.73 4.74
C PRO A 55 -2.00 11.31 5.25
N VAL A 56 -0.89 10.96 4.61
CA VAL A 56 0.45 11.43 5.02
C VAL A 56 0.51 12.96 5.03
N GLY A 57 0.90 13.52 6.18
CA GLY A 57 1.01 14.97 6.37
C GLY A 57 -0.31 15.68 6.72
N ALA A 58 -1.37 14.92 7.03
CA ALA A 58 -2.65 15.47 7.49
C ALA A 58 -3.08 14.84 8.83
N ASP A 59 -3.78 15.60 9.65
CA ASP A 59 -4.31 15.12 10.93
C ASP A 59 -5.63 14.34 10.77
N CYS A 60 -6.35 14.60 9.67
CA CYS A 60 -7.61 13.93 9.32
C CYS A 60 -7.77 13.89 7.80
N SER A 61 -8.51 12.89 7.29
CA SER A 61 -8.93 12.89 5.89
C SER A 61 -9.99 13.99 5.67
N PRO A 62 -9.83 14.87 4.66
CA PRO A 62 -10.85 15.86 4.32
C PRO A 62 -12.22 15.23 4.01
N ALA A 63 -12.23 13.97 3.56
CA ALA A 63 -13.44 13.21 3.27
C ALA A 63 -14.20 12.74 4.52
N LEU A 64 -13.59 12.82 5.71
CA LEU A 64 -14.20 12.48 7.01
C LEU A 64 -14.37 13.71 7.92
N ASP A 65 -13.93 14.88 7.48
CA ASP A 65 -14.01 16.11 8.25
C ASP A 65 -15.29 16.88 7.90
N ALA A 66 -16.19 17.01 8.89
CA ALA A 66 -17.47 17.67 8.72
C ALA A 66 -17.33 19.14 8.24
N ALA A 67 -16.30 19.86 8.72
CA ALA A 67 -16.05 21.24 8.32
C ALA A 67 -15.63 21.33 6.84
N SER A 68 -14.79 20.40 6.39
CA SER A 68 -14.39 20.29 4.99
C SER A 68 -15.55 19.91 4.06
N LEU A 69 -16.47 19.08 4.55
CA LEU A 69 -17.62 18.61 3.77
C LEU A 69 -18.75 19.63 3.71
N ALA A 70 -18.93 20.48 4.74
CA ALA A 70 -20.00 21.47 4.81
C ALA A 70 -20.06 22.43 3.60
N ARG A 71 -18.91 22.70 2.96
CA ARG A 71 -18.82 23.54 1.75
C ARG A 71 -19.51 22.94 0.53
N PHE A 72 -19.79 21.65 0.55
CA PHE A 72 -20.42 20.95 -0.57
C PHE A 72 -21.95 20.87 -0.47
N GLY A 73 -22.57 21.45 0.55
CA GLY A 73 -24.03 21.49 0.76
C GLY A 73 -24.50 20.43 1.74
N ASP A 74 -25.72 19.92 1.56
CA ASP A 74 -26.30 18.93 2.46
C ASP A 74 -25.53 17.61 2.41
N VAL A 75 -24.96 17.22 3.54
CA VAL A 75 -24.23 15.97 3.73
C VAL A 75 -24.90 15.19 4.85
N GLU A 76 -25.32 13.97 4.57
CA GLU A 76 -25.84 13.04 5.56
C GLU A 76 -24.68 12.23 6.16
N TYR A 77 -24.72 12.03 7.47
CA TYR A 77 -23.73 11.26 8.22
C TYR A 77 -24.39 10.03 8.83
N ALA A 78 -23.71 8.91 8.72
CA ALA A 78 -24.06 7.66 9.39
C ALA A 78 -22.83 7.06 10.04
N THR A 79 -22.96 6.56 11.27
CA THR A 79 -21.92 5.84 11.99
C THR A 79 -22.28 4.37 12.03
N MET A 80 -21.30 3.52 11.76
CA MET A 80 -21.42 2.06 11.88
C MET A 80 -20.59 1.63 13.10
N ASP A 81 -21.27 1.23 14.17
CA ASP A 81 -20.64 0.88 15.45
C ASP A 81 -20.49 -0.63 15.63
N ASP A 82 -21.27 -1.44 14.88
CA ASP A 82 -21.22 -2.89 14.97
C ASP A 82 -20.07 -3.49 14.17
N VAL A 83 -19.25 -4.33 14.81
CA VAL A 83 -18.15 -5.06 14.18
C VAL A 83 -18.61 -6.43 13.73
N VAL A 84 -18.78 -6.63 12.43
CA VAL A 84 -19.32 -7.87 11.84
C VAL A 84 -18.23 -8.92 11.55
N ARG A 85 -16.96 -8.54 11.53
CA ARG A 85 -15.87 -9.36 10.94
C ARG A 85 -15.20 -10.35 11.87
N GLN A 86 -15.39 -10.24 13.17
CA GLN A 86 -14.68 -11.07 14.15
C GLN A 86 -15.65 -11.62 15.19
N GLU A 87 -15.38 -12.83 15.65
CA GLU A 87 -16.16 -13.47 16.69
C GLU A 87 -16.04 -12.73 18.03
N ALA A 88 -17.04 -12.83 18.88
CA ALA A 88 -17.08 -12.16 20.18
C ALA A 88 -15.90 -12.54 21.12
N GLU A 89 -15.20 -13.65 20.82
CA GLU A 89 -14.04 -14.16 21.57
C GLU A 89 -12.70 -13.83 20.88
N SER A 90 -12.66 -12.84 19.94
CA SER A 90 -11.44 -12.46 19.24
C SER A 90 -10.58 -11.48 20.04
N GLY A 91 -9.33 -11.86 20.31
CA GLY A 91 -8.32 -10.99 20.91
C GLY A 91 -7.88 -9.88 19.98
N ILE A 92 -7.93 -10.08 18.66
CA ILE A 92 -7.67 -9.04 17.67
C ILE A 92 -8.71 -7.93 17.82
N LEU A 93 -9.99 -8.27 17.84
CA LEU A 93 -11.09 -7.32 18.03
C LEU A 93 -11.00 -6.62 19.39
N PHE A 94 -10.78 -7.38 20.47
CA PHE A 94 -10.67 -6.84 21.82
C PHE A 94 -9.58 -5.77 21.89
N ASN A 95 -8.38 -6.09 21.44
CA ASN A 95 -7.24 -5.17 21.48
C ASN A 95 -7.38 -3.99 20.52
N ALA A 96 -7.97 -4.19 19.33
CA ALA A 96 -8.26 -3.08 18.42
C ALA A 96 -9.29 -2.12 19.03
N THR A 97 -10.34 -2.64 19.69
CA THR A 97 -11.36 -1.85 20.39
C THR A 97 -10.73 -1.07 21.55
N LEU A 98 -9.83 -1.70 22.32
CA LEU A 98 -9.07 -1.03 23.38
C LEU A 98 -8.33 0.21 22.84
N VAL A 99 -7.55 0.04 21.76
CA VAL A 99 -6.81 1.15 21.14
C VAL A 99 -7.76 2.24 20.61
N ARG A 100 -8.89 1.84 20.04
CA ARG A 100 -9.92 2.77 19.57
C ARG A 100 -10.51 3.59 20.73
N CYS A 101 -10.87 2.96 21.84
CA CYS A 101 -11.34 3.64 23.05
C CYS A 101 -10.29 4.62 23.60
N MET A 102 -9.01 4.26 23.57
CA MET A 102 -7.93 5.17 23.96
C MET A 102 -7.87 6.41 23.07
N LEU A 103 -7.99 6.23 21.74
CA LEU A 103 -8.03 7.33 20.78
C LEU A 103 -9.22 8.26 21.01
N GLU A 104 -10.41 7.71 21.25
CA GLU A 104 -11.65 8.47 21.46
C GLU A 104 -11.62 9.26 22.79
N ASN A 105 -10.99 8.73 23.82
CA ASN A 105 -10.85 9.37 25.14
C ASN A 105 -9.57 10.22 25.29
N GLY A 106 -8.74 10.32 24.24
CA GLY A 106 -7.49 11.10 24.29
C GLY A 106 -6.45 10.53 25.25
N ILE A 107 -6.46 9.22 25.50
CA ILE A 107 -5.50 8.53 26.38
C ILE A 107 -4.26 8.19 25.54
N HIS A 108 -3.14 8.83 25.84
CA HIS A 108 -1.88 8.65 25.13
C HIS A 108 -0.89 7.86 25.99
N GLU A 109 -1.22 6.61 26.25
CA GLU A 109 -0.42 5.66 27.02
C GLU A 109 -0.13 4.41 26.16
N ILE A 110 0.87 3.60 26.58
CA ILE A 110 1.16 2.33 25.93
C ILE A 110 0.01 1.35 26.20
N PRO A 111 -0.67 0.81 25.18
CA PRO A 111 -1.76 -0.14 25.40
C PRO A 111 -1.27 -1.42 26.09
N HIS A 112 -1.98 -1.84 27.11
CA HIS A 112 -1.82 -3.16 27.70
C HIS A 112 -2.65 -4.16 26.91
N PHE A 113 -2.00 -4.90 26.02
CA PHE A 113 -2.68 -5.89 25.18
C PHE A 113 -3.05 -7.13 25.99
N GLU A 114 -4.30 -7.56 25.83
CA GLU A 114 -4.76 -8.84 26.36
C GLU A 114 -4.35 -9.96 25.40
N MET A 115 -3.53 -10.89 25.90
CA MET A 115 -2.90 -11.96 25.12
C MET A 115 -3.55 -13.33 25.35
N GLY A 116 -4.60 -13.40 26.17
CA GLY A 116 -5.26 -14.67 26.56
C GLY A 116 -6.16 -15.29 25.49
N PHE A 117 -6.12 -14.81 24.26
CA PHE A 117 -6.95 -15.26 23.16
C PHE A 117 -6.16 -16.13 22.16
N PRO A 118 -6.82 -17.07 21.47
CA PRO A 118 -6.14 -17.98 20.55
C PRO A 118 -5.65 -17.32 19.25
N ASP A 119 -6.22 -16.18 18.87
CA ASP A 119 -5.95 -15.45 17.63
C ASP A 119 -4.85 -14.38 17.77
N ILE A 120 -4.31 -14.15 18.98
CA ILE A 120 -3.22 -13.21 19.23
C ILE A 120 -2.06 -13.87 19.98
N GLU A 121 -0.83 -13.56 19.61
CA GLU A 121 0.36 -14.14 20.21
C GLU A 121 1.52 -13.12 20.22
N ALA A 122 2.28 -13.08 21.34
CA ALA A 122 3.54 -12.35 21.39
C ALA A 122 4.66 -13.25 20.86
N VAL A 123 5.52 -12.71 19.99
CA VAL A 123 6.61 -13.46 19.38
C VAL A 123 7.96 -12.81 19.72
N GLU A 124 8.84 -13.60 20.32
CA GLU A 124 10.21 -13.20 20.61
C GLU A 124 11.11 -13.35 19.39
N GLY A 125 12.29 -12.64 19.43
CA GLY A 125 13.20 -12.58 18.29
C GLY A 125 13.62 -13.92 17.71
N GLY A 126 13.91 -14.90 18.58
CA GLY A 126 14.36 -16.23 18.18
C GLY A 126 13.29 -17.06 17.49
N GLU A 127 12.02 -16.82 17.78
CA GLU A 127 10.88 -17.61 17.24
C GLU A 127 10.24 -17.00 16.01
N PHE A 128 10.57 -15.74 15.68
CA PHE A 128 9.90 -14.98 14.63
C PHE A 128 9.94 -15.68 13.26
N LEU A 129 11.12 -16.15 12.86
CA LEU A 129 11.31 -16.79 11.55
C LEU A 129 10.57 -18.13 11.47
N ASP A 130 10.58 -18.92 12.54
CA ASP A 130 9.89 -20.21 12.61
C ASP A 130 8.38 -19.99 12.53
N LYS A 131 7.83 -19.05 13.31
CA LYS A 131 6.40 -18.69 13.25
C LYS A 131 5.98 -18.16 11.88
N LEU A 132 6.83 -17.37 11.24
CA LEU A 132 6.57 -16.85 9.90
C LEU A 132 6.57 -18.00 8.87
N GLN A 133 7.48 -18.96 8.97
CA GLN A 133 7.55 -20.13 8.11
C GLN A 133 6.30 -21.02 8.29
N ASP A 134 5.86 -21.22 9.53
CA ASP A 134 4.62 -21.94 9.85
C ASP A 134 3.40 -21.25 9.21
N CYS A 135 3.33 -19.91 9.29
CA CYS A 135 2.26 -19.15 8.65
C CYS A 135 2.31 -19.25 7.12
N TYR A 136 3.48 -19.21 6.50
CA TYR A 136 3.62 -19.41 5.06
C TYR A 136 3.18 -20.82 4.64
N ALA A 137 3.47 -21.84 5.45
CA ALA A 137 3.03 -23.21 5.18
C ALA A 137 1.51 -23.37 5.35
N ARG A 138 0.90 -22.67 6.32
CA ARG A 138 -0.53 -22.78 6.65
C ARG A 138 -1.42 -21.92 5.77
N TYR A 139 -1.05 -20.65 5.55
CA TYR A 139 -1.90 -19.64 4.92
C TYR A 139 -1.41 -19.24 3.52
N GLY A 140 -0.14 -19.45 3.20
CA GLY A 140 0.49 -18.95 2.00
C GLY A 140 1.23 -17.62 2.23
N ARG A 141 2.09 -17.25 1.26
CA ARG A 141 2.88 -16.02 1.31
C ARG A 141 2.04 -14.77 1.02
N ASP A 142 0.99 -14.91 0.26
CA ASP A 142 0.01 -13.89 -0.12
C ASP A 142 -0.93 -13.53 1.03
N GLU A 143 -1.19 -14.46 1.96
CA GLU A 143 -2.06 -14.29 3.11
C GLU A 143 -1.29 -14.05 4.44
N THR A 144 0.01 -13.81 4.37
CA THR A 144 0.88 -13.58 5.54
C THR A 144 1.76 -12.36 5.31
N ILE A 145 1.73 -11.40 6.23
CA ILE A 145 2.45 -10.14 6.06
C ILE A 145 3.10 -9.65 7.36
N VAL A 146 4.21 -8.93 7.24
CA VAL A 146 4.83 -8.18 8.32
C VAL A 146 4.55 -6.70 8.17
N ILE A 147 3.99 -6.05 9.18
CA ILE A 147 3.68 -4.62 9.18
C ILE A 147 4.71 -3.85 10.00
N THR A 148 5.32 -2.86 9.36
CA THR A 148 6.40 -2.05 9.95
C THR A 148 6.08 -0.56 9.93
N ARG A 149 6.87 0.23 10.67
CA ARG A 149 6.71 1.69 10.74
C ARG A 149 7.39 2.43 9.58
N SER A 150 8.45 1.88 9.00
CA SER A 150 9.25 2.57 7.98
C SER A 150 9.66 1.65 6.84
N ASN A 151 9.93 2.23 5.66
CA ASN A 151 10.46 1.48 4.51
C ASN A 151 11.82 0.85 4.82
N LYS A 152 12.67 1.54 5.60
CA LYS A 152 13.96 1.00 6.04
C LYS A 152 13.81 -0.32 6.79
N ARG A 153 12.85 -0.39 7.74
CA ARG A 153 12.56 -1.63 8.46
C ARG A 153 11.91 -2.67 7.56
N ALA A 154 10.96 -2.26 6.73
CA ALA A 154 10.35 -3.16 5.75
C ALA A 154 11.40 -3.81 4.84
N ASN A 155 12.36 -3.03 4.34
CA ASN A 155 13.46 -3.56 3.53
C ASN A 155 14.31 -4.59 4.29
N ARG A 156 14.65 -4.32 5.57
CA ARG A 156 15.40 -5.28 6.40
C ARG A 156 14.64 -6.59 6.62
N TYR A 157 13.34 -6.51 6.92
CA TYR A 157 12.49 -7.70 7.04
C TYR A 157 12.40 -8.44 5.70
N ASN A 158 12.17 -7.76 4.59
CA ASN A 158 12.12 -8.36 3.26
C ASN A 158 13.41 -9.10 2.91
N GLU A 159 14.57 -8.47 3.16
CA GLU A 159 15.88 -9.10 2.97
C GLU A 159 16.06 -10.33 3.88
N GLY A 160 15.76 -10.18 5.18
CA GLY A 160 15.86 -11.26 6.15
C GLY A 160 14.94 -12.44 5.84
N ILE A 161 13.71 -12.17 5.42
CA ILE A 161 12.73 -13.19 5.02
C ILE A 161 13.22 -13.91 3.76
N ARG A 162 13.62 -13.18 2.73
CA ARG A 162 14.11 -13.78 1.50
C ARG A 162 15.33 -14.67 1.75
N ARG A 163 16.29 -14.19 2.54
CA ARG A 163 17.52 -14.92 2.82
C ARG A 163 17.33 -16.13 3.75
N ASN A 164 16.60 -15.97 4.85
CA ASN A 164 16.57 -16.97 5.93
C ASN A 164 15.34 -17.88 5.91
N VAL A 165 14.24 -17.46 5.27
CA VAL A 165 12.98 -18.23 5.20
C VAL A 165 12.77 -18.79 3.79
N LEU A 166 13.07 -17.99 2.77
CA LEU A 166 12.84 -18.38 1.37
C LEU A 166 14.09 -18.90 0.70
N TYR A 167 15.27 -18.74 1.32
CA TYR A 167 16.57 -19.16 0.81
C TYR A 167 16.89 -18.60 -0.58
N ALA A 168 16.42 -17.38 -0.84
CA ALA A 168 16.65 -16.69 -2.10
C ALA A 168 18.13 -16.28 -2.22
N GLU A 169 18.73 -16.58 -3.36
CA GLU A 169 20.15 -16.30 -3.66
C GLU A 169 20.29 -15.12 -4.63
N GLU A 170 19.31 -14.93 -5.51
CA GLU A 170 19.32 -13.88 -6.53
C GLU A 170 18.64 -12.58 -6.04
N GLU A 171 18.88 -11.49 -6.74
CA GLU A 171 18.27 -10.19 -6.43
C GLU A 171 16.74 -10.24 -6.51
N ILE A 172 16.20 -10.90 -7.52
CA ILE A 172 14.78 -11.26 -7.67
C ILE A 172 14.67 -12.67 -8.23
N GLU A 173 13.70 -13.43 -7.76
CA GLU A 173 13.47 -14.82 -8.16
C GLU A 173 12.02 -15.11 -8.47
N SER A 174 11.79 -16.19 -9.24
CA SER A 174 10.41 -16.68 -9.46
C SER A 174 9.73 -16.98 -8.14
N ASN A 175 8.46 -16.63 -8.05
CA ASN A 175 7.62 -16.63 -6.85
C ASN A 175 7.94 -15.56 -5.79
N ASP A 176 8.80 -14.59 -6.07
CA ASP A 176 8.88 -13.39 -5.25
C ASP A 176 7.54 -12.63 -5.26
N MET A 177 7.16 -12.14 -4.09
CA MET A 177 5.98 -11.32 -3.92
C MET A 177 6.38 -9.84 -3.96
N LEU A 178 5.81 -9.11 -4.91
CA LEU A 178 6.10 -7.71 -5.17
C LEU A 178 4.85 -6.86 -4.97
N MET A 179 5.01 -5.66 -4.42
CA MET A 179 3.96 -4.64 -4.34
C MET A 179 4.29 -3.50 -5.29
N VAL A 180 3.34 -3.13 -6.12
CA VAL A 180 3.44 -1.94 -6.96
C VAL A 180 3.36 -0.69 -6.09
N VAL A 181 4.27 0.26 -6.27
CA VAL A 181 4.34 1.46 -5.42
C VAL A 181 3.95 2.76 -6.13
N LYS A 182 3.57 2.67 -7.40
CA LYS A 182 3.07 3.78 -8.21
C LYS A 182 2.07 3.28 -9.24
N ASN A 183 0.94 4.00 -9.40
CA ASN A 183 -0.06 3.66 -10.41
C ASN A 183 0.57 3.58 -11.81
N ASN A 184 0.20 2.58 -12.59
CA ASN A 184 0.64 2.40 -13.96
C ASN A 184 -0.56 2.12 -14.88
N TYR A 185 -0.66 2.89 -15.95
CA TYR A 185 -1.75 2.82 -16.94
C TYR A 185 -1.26 2.24 -18.28
N TYR A 186 0.03 2.02 -18.41
CA TYR A 186 0.66 1.63 -19.67
C TYR A 186 0.42 0.15 -19.99
N TYR A 187 0.78 -0.75 -19.08
CA TYR A 187 0.79 -2.18 -19.38
C TYR A 187 -0.60 -2.79 -19.55
N THR A 188 -1.60 -2.30 -18.83
CA THR A 188 -2.99 -2.78 -18.99
C THR A 188 -3.57 -2.44 -20.36
N GLY A 189 -3.19 -1.29 -20.95
CA GLY A 189 -3.56 -0.91 -22.29
C GLY A 189 -2.87 -1.72 -23.40
N HIS A 190 -1.80 -2.42 -23.09
CA HIS A 190 -1.01 -3.24 -24.02
C HIS A 190 -1.21 -4.75 -23.80
N THR A 191 -2.08 -5.15 -22.86
CA THR A 191 -2.41 -6.54 -22.55
C THR A 191 -3.81 -6.85 -23.08
N GLU A 192 -3.93 -7.83 -23.96
CA GLU A 192 -5.23 -8.24 -24.52
C GLU A 192 -6.16 -8.79 -23.42
N ASN A 193 -7.42 -8.38 -23.45
CA ASN A 193 -8.46 -8.81 -22.51
C ASN A 193 -8.09 -8.62 -21.02
N CYS A 194 -7.25 -7.64 -20.69
CA CYS A 194 -6.88 -7.35 -19.32
C CYS A 194 -8.12 -6.89 -18.51
N PRO A 195 -8.47 -7.57 -17.40
CA PRO A 195 -9.61 -7.17 -16.57
C PRO A 195 -9.32 -5.88 -15.77
N MET A 196 -8.04 -5.49 -15.68
CA MET A 196 -7.59 -4.32 -14.96
C MET A 196 -7.62 -3.08 -15.84
N HIS A 197 -8.20 -1.99 -15.36
CA HIS A 197 -8.12 -0.69 -16.04
C HIS A 197 -6.74 -0.05 -15.92
N PHE A 198 -6.04 -0.30 -14.83
CA PHE A 198 -4.66 0.09 -14.56
C PHE A 198 -4.13 -0.73 -13.38
N ILE A 199 -2.81 -0.78 -13.24
CA ILE A 199 -2.14 -1.39 -12.09
C ILE A 199 -2.05 -0.33 -11.00
N ALA A 200 -2.67 -0.59 -9.85
CA ALA A 200 -2.75 0.39 -8.76
C ALA A 200 -1.52 0.35 -7.84
N ASN A 201 -1.23 1.48 -7.24
CA ASN A 201 -0.32 1.55 -6.09
C ASN A 201 -0.93 0.74 -4.92
N GLY A 202 -0.21 -0.28 -4.47
CA GLY A 202 -0.66 -1.22 -3.44
C GLY A 202 -1.05 -2.60 -4.00
N ASP A 203 -1.22 -2.75 -5.33
CA ASP A 203 -1.46 -4.06 -5.93
C ASP A 203 -0.28 -4.99 -5.66
N ILE A 204 -0.59 -6.22 -5.26
CA ILE A 204 0.38 -7.27 -5.03
C ILE A 204 0.45 -8.17 -6.26
N ALA A 205 1.67 -8.48 -6.68
CA ALA A 205 1.94 -9.36 -7.80
C ALA A 205 2.97 -10.42 -7.42
N ARG A 206 2.84 -11.60 -8.00
CA ARG A 206 3.82 -12.68 -7.92
C ARG A 206 4.71 -12.66 -9.16
N LEU A 207 6.02 -12.69 -8.97
CA LEU A 207 6.96 -12.82 -10.07
C LEU A 207 6.91 -14.26 -10.65
N LYS A 208 6.26 -14.45 -11.78
CA LYS A 208 6.16 -15.76 -12.44
C LYS A 208 7.43 -16.12 -13.19
N ARG A 209 8.00 -15.15 -13.88
CA ARG A 209 9.15 -15.38 -14.76
C ARG A 209 10.02 -14.14 -14.90
N LEU A 210 11.30 -14.29 -14.71
CA LEU A 210 12.33 -13.32 -15.07
C LEU A 210 12.84 -13.66 -16.47
N ARG A 211 12.88 -12.69 -17.37
CA ARG A 211 13.37 -12.87 -18.74
C ARG A 211 14.78 -12.36 -18.91
N ARG A 212 15.05 -11.11 -18.49
CA ARG A 212 16.37 -10.51 -18.59
C ARG A 212 16.51 -9.31 -17.65
N TYR A 213 17.75 -8.99 -17.34
CA TYR A 213 18.15 -7.72 -16.72
C TYR A 213 18.64 -6.75 -17.79
N GLU A 214 18.49 -5.45 -17.56
CA GLU A 214 18.97 -4.39 -18.44
C GLU A 214 19.36 -3.16 -17.63
N ASP A 215 20.59 -2.66 -17.87
CA ASP A 215 21.04 -1.37 -17.34
C ASP A 215 20.92 -0.31 -18.45
N PHE A 216 20.01 0.64 -18.29
CA PHE A 216 19.73 1.67 -19.27
C PHE A 216 19.32 2.99 -18.61
N TYR A 217 19.61 4.13 -19.23
CA TYR A 217 19.31 5.46 -18.72
C TYR A 217 19.85 5.74 -17.30
N GLY A 218 20.89 5.01 -16.87
CA GLY A 218 21.42 5.11 -15.52
C GLY A 218 20.55 4.50 -14.44
N PHE A 219 19.63 3.59 -14.82
CA PHE A 219 18.78 2.79 -13.96
C PHE A 219 18.86 1.32 -14.34
N ARG A 220 18.43 0.45 -13.41
CA ARG A 220 18.41 -0.99 -13.55
C ARG A 220 16.98 -1.48 -13.74
N PHE A 221 16.77 -2.24 -14.79
CA PHE A 221 15.46 -2.78 -15.15
C PHE A 221 15.49 -4.31 -15.22
N ALA A 222 14.32 -4.91 -15.11
CA ALA A 222 14.13 -6.31 -15.48
C ALA A 222 12.84 -6.49 -16.29
N ASP A 223 12.91 -7.26 -17.36
CA ASP A 223 11.73 -7.72 -18.11
C ASP A 223 11.19 -8.98 -17.44
N VAL A 224 9.95 -8.95 -17.02
CA VAL A 224 9.31 -9.98 -16.18
C VAL A 224 7.91 -10.31 -16.65
N VAL A 225 7.39 -11.43 -16.15
CA VAL A 225 5.96 -11.75 -16.15
C VAL A 225 5.49 -11.71 -14.71
N LEU A 226 4.55 -10.82 -14.42
CA LEU A 226 3.89 -10.68 -13.13
C LEU A 226 2.48 -11.28 -13.20
N GLU A 227 2.11 -12.02 -12.16
CA GLU A 227 0.76 -12.54 -11.93
C GLU A 227 0.11 -11.75 -10.81
N PHE A 228 -1.13 -11.31 -11.02
CA PHE A 228 -1.89 -10.52 -10.07
C PHE A 228 -3.02 -11.36 -9.46
N PRO A 229 -2.85 -11.92 -8.23
CA PRO A 229 -3.83 -12.82 -7.63
C PRO A 229 -5.20 -12.17 -7.39
N ASP A 230 -5.24 -10.89 -7.02
CA ASP A 230 -6.48 -10.15 -6.80
C ASP A 230 -7.31 -9.92 -8.08
N TYR A 231 -6.75 -10.24 -9.26
CA TYR A 231 -7.37 -10.06 -10.57
C TYR A 231 -7.39 -11.38 -11.36
N GLU A 232 -7.93 -12.42 -10.74
CA GLU A 232 -8.10 -13.75 -11.37
C GLU A 232 -6.79 -14.32 -11.94
N ASP A 233 -5.68 -14.14 -11.19
CA ASP A 233 -4.32 -14.57 -11.58
C ASP A 233 -3.88 -14.02 -12.95
N THR A 234 -4.33 -12.82 -13.30
CA THR A 234 -3.97 -12.17 -14.57
C THR A 234 -2.46 -12.01 -14.71
N GLU A 235 -1.89 -12.53 -15.78
CA GLU A 235 -0.48 -12.39 -16.10
C GLU A 235 -0.23 -11.16 -17.00
N ILE A 236 0.73 -10.33 -16.62
CA ILE A 236 1.16 -9.16 -17.37
C ILE A 236 2.65 -9.23 -17.65
N GLU A 237 3.03 -9.19 -18.93
CA GLU A 237 4.41 -8.99 -19.33
C GLU A 237 4.76 -7.51 -19.19
N CYS A 238 5.75 -7.22 -18.37
CA CYS A 238 6.11 -5.85 -18.06
C CYS A 238 7.60 -5.69 -17.75
N ARG A 239 8.02 -4.45 -17.72
CA ARG A 239 9.33 -4.03 -17.22
C ARG A 239 9.18 -3.49 -15.81
N ILE A 240 10.04 -3.93 -14.90
CA ILE A 240 10.11 -3.41 -13.53
C ILE A 240 11.40 -2.60 -13.33
N LEU A 241 11.37 -1.66 -12.41
CA LEU A 241 12.51 -0.84 -12.02
C LEU A 241 13.11 -1.39 -10.72
N LEU A 242 14.33 -1.95 -10.80
CA LEU A 242 14.99 -2.61 -9.69
C LEU A 242 15.47 -1.63 -8.61
N ASP A 243 15.84 -0.41 -9.01
CA ASP A 243 16.33 0.62 -8.07
C ASP A 243 15.31 0.96 -6.97
N THR A 244 14.02 0.75 -7.21
CA THR A 244 12.99 1.00 -6.21
C THR A 244 12.87 -0.08 -5.14
N ILE A 245 13.34 -1.30 -5.42
CA ILE A 245 13.15 -2.46 -4.54
C ILE A 245 13.83 -2.23 -3.18
N ALA A 246 15.10 -1.84 -3.19
CA ALA A 246 15.90 -1.62 -1.98
C ALA A 246 15.86 -0.17 -1.46
N SER A 247 15.27 0.76 -2.20
CA SER A 247 15.19 2.18 -1.82
C SER A 247 14.43 2.36 -0.49
N GLU A 248 14.89 3.28 0.37
CA GLU A 248 14.14 3.70 1.55
C GLU A 248 12.98 4.66 1.21
N SER A 249 12.99 5.25 0.02
CA SER A 249 11.90 6.09 -0.49
C SER A 249 10.67 5.23 -0.85
N PRO A 250 9.44 5.75 -0.73
CA PRO A 250 8.23 5.02 -1.10
C PRO A 250 8.17 4.59 -2.58
N ALA A 251 8.74 5.40 -3.47
CA ALA A 251 8.85 5.23 -4.92
C ALA A 251 10.08 6.02 -5.39
N LEU A 252 10.33 6.15 -6.69
CA LEU A 252 11.34 7.08 -7.20
C LEU A 252 11.10 8.47 -6.63
N THR A 253 12.17 9.11 -6.17
CA THR A 253 12.15 10.52 -5.77
C THR A 253 11.83 11.41 -6.97
N ARG A 254 11.45 12.66 -6.69
CA ARG A 254 11.20 13.64 -7.76
C ARG A 254 12.44 13.86 -8.62
N GLU A 255 13.63 13.88 -8.02
CA GLU A 255 14.90 14.04 -8.70
C GLU A 255 15.22 12.85 -9.62
N GLU A 256 15.07 11.63 -9.12
CA GLU A 256 15.25 10.39 -9.89
C GLU A 256 14.23 10.29 -11.03
N SER A 257 12.97 10.62 -10.77
CA SER A 257 11.92 10.64 -11.79
C SER A 257 12.21 11.67 -12.89
N SER A 258 12.73 12.84 -12.52
CA SER A 258 13.16 13.86 -13.47
C SER A 258 14.38 13.41 -14.27
N ARG A 259 15.35 12.77 -13.61
CA ARG A 259 16.53 12.19 -14.28
C ARG A 259 16.12 11.16 -15.32
N LEU A 260 15.25 10.23 -14.96
CA LEU A 260 14.73 9.22 -15.91
C LEU A 260 14.03 9.89 -17.10
N PHE A 261 13.17 10.90 -16.85
CA PHE A 261 12.50 11.64 -17.91
C PHE A 261 13.50 12.29 -18.89
N TYR A 262 14.51 12.99 -18.37
CA TYR A 262 15.49 13.68 -19.21
C TYR A 262 16.40 12.69 -19.97
N GLU A 263 16.76 11.57 -19.38
CA GLU A 263 17.54 10.54 -20.09
C GLU A 263 16.73 9.92 -21.24
N VAL A 264 15.47 9.60 -21.01
CA VAL A 264 14.55 9.10 -22.06
C VAL A 264 14.30 10.17 -23.13
N GLU A 265 14.16 11.45 -22.75
CA GLU A 265 13.93 12.55 -23.70
C GLU A 265 15.06 12.68 -24.73
N LYS A 266 16.31 12.31 -24.38
CA LYS A 266 17.45 12.39 -25.31
C LYS A 266 17.24 11.58 -26.60
N ASP A 267 16.51 10.45 -26.52
CA ASP A 267 16.23 9.59 -27.67
C ASP A 267 15.19 10.19 -28.64
N TYR A 268 14.48 11.23 -28.22
CA TYR A 268 13.41 11.88 -28.97
C TYR A 268 13.70 13.34 -29.32
N LEU A 269 14.97 13.77 -29.26
CA LEU A 269 15.35 15.16 -29.54
C LEU A 269 15.14 15.56 -31.01
N ASP A 270 15.13 14.60 -31.93
CA ASP A 270 14.79 14.77 -33.35
C ASP A 270 13.32 15.13 -33.58
N VAL A 271 12.44 14.84 -32.64
CA VAL A 271 11.03 15.20 -32.68
C VAL A 271 10.84 16.66 -32.32
N LYS A 272 10.71 17.54 -33.31
CA LYS A 272 10.67 19.01 -33.14
C LYS A 272 9.47 19.48 -32.29
N SER A 273 8.32 18.81 -32.37
CA SER A 273 7.13 19.17 -31.60
C SER A 273 7.24 18.66 -30.15
N LYS A 274 7.25 19.57 -29.18
CA LYS A 274 7.26 19.22 -27.74
C LYS A 274 6.10 18.32 -27.36
N ILE A 275 4.90 18.54 -27.93
CA ILE A 275 3.72 17.74 -27.63
C ILE A 275 3.89 16.31 -28.14
N LYS A 276 4.41 16.15 -29.39
CA LYS A 276 4.68 14.82 -29.96
C LYS A 276 5.77 14.12 -29.17
N ARG A 277 6.89 14.82 -28.85
CA ARG A 277 7.96 14.27 -28.05
C ARG A 277 7.47 13.77 -26.69
N PHE A 278 6.63 14.53 -26.01
CA PHE A 278 6.06 14.13 -24.74
C PHE A 278 5.15 12.90 -24.86
N LYS A 279 4.46 12.75 -25.99
CA LYS A 279 3.66 11.56 -26.29
C LYS A 279 4.55 10.34 -26.48
N GLU A 280 5.64 10.45 -27.24
CA GLU A 280 6.60 9.34 -27.44
C GLU A 280 7.24 8.91 -26.12
N ILE A 281 7.63 9.86 -25.26
CA ILE A 281 8.18 9.54 -23.92
C ILE A 281 7.15 8.77 -23.09
N ARG A 282 5.87 9.14 -23.16
CA ARG A 282 4.80 8.45 -22.44
C ARG A 282 4.55 7.03 -22.95
N GLU A 283 4.89 6.72 -24.18
CA GLU A 283 4.80 5.38 -24.76
C GLU A 283 6.12 4.59 -24.60
N ASN A 284 7.15 5.16 -23.99
CA ASN A 284 8.42 4.48 -23.78
C ASN A 284 8.33 3.47 -22.64
N PRO A 285 8.69 2.18 -22.82
CA PRO A 285 8.55 1.13 -21.81
C PRO A 285 9.48 1.30 -20.60
N HIS A 286 10.64 1.97 -20.74
CA HIS A 286 11.51 2.26 -19.59
C HIS A 286 10.93 3.39 -18.74
N PHE A 287 10.35 4.42 -19.36
CA PHE A 287 9.66 5.48 -18.64
C PHE A 287 8.44 4.96 -17.87
N ASN A 288 7.77 3.93 -18.40
CA ASN A 288 6.62 3.27 -17.82
C ASN A 288 6.97 2.03 -16.98
N ALA A 289 8.25 1.76 -16.72
CA ALA A 289 8.63 0.63 -15.89
C ALA A 289 7.92 0.67 -14.54
N LEU A 290 7.37 -0.49 -14.13
CA LEU A 290 6.68 -0.61 -12.85
C LEU A 290 7.66 -0.38 -11.71
N GLN A 291 7.30 0.51 -10.82
CA GLN A 291 8.03 0.73 -9.58
C GLN A 291 7.49 -0.25 -8.53
N VAL A 292 8.36 -1.11 -8.04
CA VAL A 292 7.97 -2.23 -7.16
C VAL A 292 8.86 -2.31 -5.94
N LYS A 293 8.34 -2.96 -4.89
CA LYS A 293 9.07 -3.36 -3.67
C LYS A 293 8.68 -4.79 -3.32
N PHE A 294 9.51 -5.50 -2.54
CA PHE A 294 9.06 -6.74 -1.95
C PHE A 294 7.89 -6.49 -1.00
N SER A 295 6.95 -7.45 -0.95
CA SER A 295 5.71 -7.33 -0.19
C SER A 295 5.58 -8.28 0.99
N TYR A 296 6.66 -8.98 1.40
CA TYR A 296 6.65 -9.82 2.62
C TYR A 296 6.55 -8.95 3.88
N ALA A 297 7.16 -7.77 3.84
CA ALA A 297 7.06 -6.75 4.87
C ALA A 297 6.77 -5.39 4.22
N VAL A 298 5.77 -4.68 4.75
CA VAL A 298 5.35 -3.38 4.22
C VAL A 298 5.14 -2.37 5.35
N THR A 299 5.08 -1.09 5.01
CA THR A 299 4.68 -0.08 5.99
C THR A 299 3.17 -0.15 6.26
N CYS A 300 2.74 0.24 7.46
CA CYS A 300 1.34 0.26 7.83
C CYS A 300 0.47 1.10 6.87
N HIS A 301 1.01 2.22 6.34
CA HIS A 301 0.33 3.01 5.31
C HIS A 301 0.06 2.21 4.03
N LYS A 302 1.00 1.35 3.64
CA LYS A 302 0.85 0.47 2.48
C LYS A 302 -0.09 -0.70 2.74
N ALA A 303 -0.15 -1.18 3.99
CA ALA A 303 -1.09 -2.22 4.41
C ALA A 303 -2.53 -1.72 4.55
N GLN A 304 -2.73 -0.39 4.54
CA GLN A 304 -4.06 0.18 4.70
C GLN A 304 -4.99 -0.24 3.56
N GLY A 305 -6.17 -0.73 3.92
CA GLY A 305 -7.15 -1.29 2.99
C GLY A 305 -6.92 -2.76 2.65
N GLY A 306 -5.73 -3.35 2.88
CA GLY A 306 -5.48 -4.78 2.79
C GLY A 306 -5.94 -5.54 4.03
N GLN A 307 -6.07 -6.87 3.91
CA GLN A 307 -6.33 -7.80 5.01
C GLN A 307 -5.58 -9.09 4.71
N TRP A 308 -5.08 -9.75 5.76
CA TRP A 308 -4.32 -10.99 5.68
C TRP A 308 -4.74 -11.94 6.80
N LYS A 309 -4.66 -13.23 6.55
CA LYS A 309 -4.94 -14.25 7.57
C LYS A 309 -3.96 -14.18 8.72
N ALA A 310 -2.68 -14.00 8.43
CA ALA A 310 -1.64 -13.86 9.45
C ALA A 310 -0.91 -12.52 9.31
N VAL A 311 -0.89 -11.74 10.38
CA VAL A 311 -0.21 -10.44 10.42
C VAL A 311 0.79 -10.42 11.57
N PHE A 312 2.03 -10.07 11.25
CA PHE A 312 3.09 -9.79 12.21
C PHE A 312 3.26 -8.28 12.35
N VAL A 313 3.05 -7.75 13.54
CA VAL A 313 3.22 -6.32 13.82
C VAL A 313 4.56 -6.07 14.51
N ASP A 314 5.40 -5.29 13.85
CA ASP A 314 6.70 -4.88 14.41
C ASP A 314 6.49 -3.84 15.51
N ARG A 315 6.65 -4.27 16.77
CA ARG A 315 6.46 -3.44 17.98
C ARG A 315 7.63 -2.51 18.31
N CYS A 316 8.54 -2.25 17.41
CA CYS A 316 9.65 -1.30 17.65
C CYS A 316 9.21 0.13 18.05
N LEU A 317 7.93 0.32 18.30
CA LEU A 317 7.31 1.59 18.68
C LEU A 317 7.46 1.95 20.16
N PHE A 318 7.79 0.96 21.00
CA PHE A 318 7.76 1.16 22.45
C PHE A 318 9.18 1.41 23.02
N GLY A 319 9.85 2.41 22.46
CA GLY A 319 11.03 3.01 23.10
C GLY A 319 10.59 3.97 24.22
N ASP A 320 11.54 4.77 24.72
CA ASP A 320 11.29 5.79 25.77
C ASP A 320 10.46 6.99 25.29
N GLU A 321 9.98 7.00 24.02
CA GLU A 321 9.16 8.07 23.50
C GLU A 321 7.72 7.99 24.02
N PRO A 322 7.11 9.12 24.39
CA PRO A 322 5.70 9.13 24.83
C PRO A 322 4.79 8.70 23.67
N MET A 323 3.77 7.90 24.02
CA MET A 323 2.75 7.48 23.07
C MET A 323 2.01 8.68 22.48
N THR A 324 1.92 8.74 21.16
CA THR A 324 1.19 9.80 20.45
C THR A 324 -0.11 9.26 19.85
N ARG A 325 -1.00 10.17 19.48
CA ARG A 325 -2.24 9.82 18.75
C ARG A 325 -1.94 9.07 17.45
N ASP A 326 -0.90 9.49 16.72
CA ASP A 326 -0.52 8.85 15.46
C ASP A 326 0.03 7.44 15.68
N MET A 327 0.74 7.21 16.79
CA MET A 327 1.20 5.88 17.17
C MET A 327 0.02 4.96 17.50
N LEU A 328 -1.00 5.44 18.21
CA LEU A 328 -2.22 4.68 18.48
C LEU A 328 -3.00 4.38 17.19
N ARG A 329 -3.13 5.34 16.28
CA ARG A 329 -3.75 5.14 14.97
C ARG A 329 -2.98 4.12 14.14
N TRP A 330 -1.66 4.17 14.20
CA TRP A 330 -0.79 3.20 13.55
C TRP A 330 -1.05 1.80 14.10
N LEU A 331 -1.08 1.64 15.42
CA LEU A 331 -1.38 0.37 16.08
C LEU A 331 -2.77 -0.14 15.68
N TYR A 332 -3.80 0.68 15.84
CA TYR A 332 -5.16 0.32 15.47
C TYR A 332 -5.23 -0.15 14.00
N THR A 333 -4.61 0.60 13.10
CA THR A 333 -4.56 0.24 11.67
C THR A 333 -3.85 -1.09 11.47
N ALA A 334 -2.71 -1.31 12.11
CA ALA A 334 -1.93 -2.54 11.97
C ALA A 334 -2.67 -3.77 12.52
N LEU A 335 -3.26 -3.66 13.73
CA LEU A 335 -4.03 -4.74 14.37
C LEU A 335 -5.22 -5.19 13.51
N THR A 336 -5.95 -4.23 12.96
CA THR A 336 -7.16 -4.48 12.14
C THR A 336 -6.87 -5.05 10.75
N ARG A 337 -5.61 -5.32 10.41
CA ARG A 337 -5.24 -6.00 9.15
C ARG A 337 -5.35 -7.51 9.26
N ALA A 338 -5.23 -8.09 10.46
CA ALA A 338 -5.34 -9.52 10.68
C ALA A 338 -6.80 -9.98 10.65
N THR A 339 -7.06 -11.12 10.03
CA THR A 339 -8.39 -11.75 10.00
C THR A 339 -8.45 -13.05 10.78
N ASP A 340 -7.34 -13.79 10.95
CA ASP A 340 -7.28 -15.08 11.63
C ASP A 340 -6.22 -15.10 12.74
N LYS A 341 -5.01 -14.59 12.49
CA LYS A 341 -3.93 -14.66 13.47
C LYS A 341 -3.11 -13.37 13.49
N LEU A 342 -2.88 -12.83 14.69
CA LEU A 342 -2.08 -11.63 14.92
C LEU A 342 -0.87 -11.98 15.79
N TYR A 343 0.30 -11.62 15.32
CA TYR A 343 1.56 -11.75 16.05
C TYR A 343 2.13 -10.39 16.39
N LEU A 344 2.38 -10.16 17.68
CA LEU A 344 3.04 -8.94 18.16
C LEU A 344 4.53 -9.24 18.40
N SER A 345 5.38 -8.77 17.49
CA SER A 345 6.83 -8.99 17.59
C SER A 345 7.46 -8.11 18.65
N LEU A 346 8.24 -8.72 19.55
CA LEU A 346 8.99 -8.03 20.59
C LEU A 346 10.45 -7.72 20.19
N ILE A 347 10.77 -7.84 18.89
CA ILE A 347 12.13 -7.73 18.37
C ILE A 347 12.61 -6.28 18.31
N HIS A 348 13.78 -6.02 18.89
CA HIS A 348 14.66 -4.91 18.51
C HIS A 348 15.61 -5.39 17.41
N ILE A 349 15.32 -5.11 16.14
CA ILE A 349 16.23 -5.37 15.02
C ILE A 349 17.11 -4.14 14.78
#